data_e4c629c2e293e47072c7f1252511acde
#
_entry.id   e4c629c2e293e47072c7f1252511acde
#
_cell.length_a   1.000
_cell.length_b   1.000
_cell.length_c   1.000
_cell.angle_alpha   90.00
_cell.angle_beta   90.00
_cell.angle_gamma   90.00
#
_symmetry.space_group_name_H-M   'P 1'
#
loop_
_entity.id
_entity.type
_entity.pdbx_description
1 polymer ?
#
loop_
_entity_poly.entity_id
_entity_poly.type
_entity_poly.pdbx_seq_one_letter_code
_entity_poly.pdbx_strand_id
1 'polypeptide(L)'
;MARKERKKTVIVGAGPGGLAAAMLLAKRGVDVQVFEKQSTIGGRNAEIKLGDYRFDLGPTFLMMKFLLDELFEDANRKLSDYIECKALDPMYKLIFAEKSMHVYADPAAMRAEIDRVFPGEGARLDRFFKRESLRFRKLYPCLQKPYKSALSLISPTLLAALPHVALGRSLHSVLSSYFRAEELRLAFTFQSKYLGMSPWDCPGLFTMIPYTEHAHGVYHVQGGLSRISHAMADVAREFGAAIHTSTPVRRVLIKGRRAVGVELGSGEKLECDDVVINADFGHAVSTLFDPATLRRYTPQTLAKKNWSCSTFMMYLGLNRTYPDAEHHMIVFAKDYKGNLDDISHRKKTSEDISIYVRNSAVTDPGTAPAGHSALYILVPVPNNFSSINWSEEKMRYRERVLRILAERSPYNDLQQHICEELIVTPDDWEKKFGVYKGATFNMGHNFRQMLFMRPHNQFEEFQHCYLVGGGTHPGSGLPTIFESARISSNLICSQYRIPYNAPKPFDDLSLEPA
;
A
#
# COMPACT_ATOMS: atom_id res chain seq x y z
N MET A 1 -44.58 0.13 -12.80
CA MET A 1 -43.71 -0.15 -11.64
C MET A 1 -42.97 1.14 -11.28
N ALA A 2 -43.18 1.71 -10.09
CA ALA A 2 -42.44 2.89 -9.64
C ALA A 2 -40.93 2.58 -9.66
N ARG A 3 -40.13 3.43 -10.33
CA ARG A 3 -38.68 3.32 -10.38
C ARG A 3 -38.17 3.44 -8.94
N LYS A 4 -37.71 2.35 -8.34
CA LYS A 4 -37.19 2.35 -6.97
C LYS A 4 -36.07 3.40 -6.93
N GLU A 5 -36.23 4.41 -6.09
CA GLU A 5 -35.27 5.50 -5.95
C GLU A 5 -33.87 4.92 -5.67
N ARG A 6 -32.88 5.29 -6.47
CA ARG A 6 -31.52 4.79 -6.34
C ARG A 6 -30.92 5.30 -5.03
N LYS A 7 -30.27 4.45 -4.29
CA LYS A 7 -29.52 4.84 -3.08
C LYS A 7 -28.34 5.72 -3.48
N LYS A 8 -28.17 6.82 -2.78
CA LYS A 8 -27.10 7.81 -3.04
C LYS A 8 -25.94 7.60 -2.05
N THR A 9 -24.75 7.38 -2.59
CA THR A 9 -23.52 7.25 -1.81
C THR A 9 -22.52 8.33 -2.20
N VAL A 10 -22.03 9.07 -1.21
CA VAL A 10 -20.92 10.02 -1.37
C VAL A 10 -19.62 9.36 -0.92
N ILE A 11 -18.59 9.43 -1.77
CA ILE A 11 -17.25 8.91 -1.48
C ILE A 11 -16.29 10.10 -1.33
N VAL A 12 -15.60 10.16 -0.19
CA VAL A 12 -14.63 11.20 0.15
C VAL A 12 -13.22 10.71 -0.18
N GLY A 13 -12.62 11.24 -1.24
CA GLY A 13 -11.28 10.91 -1.73
C GLY A 13 -11.27 9.91 -2.90
N ALA A 14 -10.65 10.32 -4.01
CA ALA A 14 -10.47 9.52 -5.23
C ALA A 14 -9.13 8.78 -5.27
N GLY A 15 -8.68 8.24 -4.14
CA GLY A 15 -7.58 7.26 -4.10
C GLY A 15 -8.06 5.86 -4.52
N PRO A 16 -7.15 4.85 -4.64
CA PRO A 16 -7.50 3.53 -5.17
C PRO A 16 -8.68 2.85 -4.48
N GLY A 17 -8.79 2.94 -3.15
CA GLY A 17 -9.90 2.34 -2.43
C GLY A 17 -11.25 3.00 -2.71
N GLY A 18 -11.26 4.35 -2.80
CA GLY A 18 -12.48 5.10 -3.13
C GLY A 18 -12.95 4.84 -4.55
N LEU A 19 -12.02 4.78 -5.52
CA LEU A 19 -12.33 4.48 -6.91
C LEU A 19 -12.78 3.03 -7.10
N ALA A 20 -12.18 2.07 -6.41
CA ALA A 20 -12.64 0.69 -6.39
C ALA A 20 -14.07 0.57 -5.82
N ALA A 21 -14.35 1.27 -4.71
CA ALA A 21 -15.70 1.30 -4.14
C ALA A 21 -16.70 1.99 -5.10
N ALA A 22 -16.29 3.09 -5.75
CA ALA A 22 -17.12 3.78 -6.73
C ALA A 22 -17.50 2.86 -7.91
N MET A 23 -16.50 2.15 -8.46
CA MET A 23 -16.69 1.20 -9.56
C MET A 23 -17.70 0.10 -9.17
N LEU A 24 -17.50 -0.54 -8.01
CA LEU A 24 -18.37 -1.62 -7.55
C LEU A 24 -19.80 -1.16 -7.24
N LEU A 25 -19.95 -0.04 -6.55
CA LEU A 25 -21.27 0.50 -6.19
C LEU A 25 -22.05 1.01 -7.39
N ALA A 26 -21.40 1.76 -8.29
CA ALA A 26 -22.04 2.27 -9.49
C ALA A 26 -22.52 1.13 -10.40
N LYS A 27 -21.71 0.11 -10.62
CA LYS A 27 -22.07 -1.10 -11.36
C LYS A 27 -23.31 -1.80 -10.77
N ARG A 28 -23.48 -1.74 -9.45
CA ARG A 28 -24.63 -2.32 -8.73
C ARG A 28 -25.84 -1.39 -8.67
N GLY A 29 -25.81 -0.28 -9.41
CA GLY A 29 -26.94 0.64 -9.55
C GLY A 29 -27.11 1.67 -8.43
N VAL A 30 -26.11 1.84 -7.58
CA VAL A 30 -26.05 2.93 -6.59
C VAL A 30 -25.72 4.24 -7.31
N ASP A 31 -26.34 5.35 -6.92
CA ASP A 31 -25.96 6.70 -7.35
C ASP A 31 -24.71 7.13 -6.58
N VAL A 32 -23.56 7.23 -7.28
CA VAL A 32 -22.26 7.46 -6.66
C VAL A 32 -21.68 8.81 -7.06
N GLN A 33 -21.30 9.59 -6.06
CA GLN A 33 -20.54 10.84 -6.24
C GLN A 33 -19.22 10.76 -5.45
N VAL A 34 -18.11 10.95 -6.14
CA VAL A 34 -16.76 10.96 -5.54
C VAL A 34 -16.25 12.39 -5.50
N PHE A 35 -15.77 12.84 -4.35
CA PHE A 35 -15.18 14.16 -4.16
C PHE A 35 -13.71 14.07 -3.78
N GLU A 36 -12.83 14.67 -4.58
CA GLU A 36 -11.39 14.70 -4.40
C GLU A 36 -10.91 16.16 -4.21
N LYS A 37 -10.09 16.37 -3.18
CA LYS A 37 -9.54 17.70 -2.88
C LYS A 37 -8.47 18.17 -3.87
N GLN A 38 -7.72 17.20 -4.45
CA GLN A 38 -6.68 17.50 -5.42
C GLN A 38 -7.26 17.69 -6.82
N SER A 39 -6.48 18.30 -7.71
CA SER A 39 -6.85 18.45 -9.13
C SER A 39 -6.77 17.14 -9.91
N THR A 40 -6.11 16.13 -9.36
CA THR A 40 -5.92 14.81 -9.97
C THR A 40 -6.44 13.70 -9.06
N ILE A 41 -6.89 12.60 -9.66
CA ILE A 41 -7.27 11.38 -8.93
C ILE A 41 -6.04 10.51 -8.62
N GLY A 42 -6.23 9.50 -7.77
CA GLY A 42 -5.20 8.51 -7.41
C GLY A 42 -4.68 8.65 -5.99
N GLY A 43 -4.80 9.81 -5.35
CA GLY A 43 -4.29 10.04 -4.00
C GLY A 43 -2.80 9.70 -3.90
N ARG A 44 -2.40 8.77 -3.01
CA ARG A 44 -1.01 8.27 -2.92
C ARG A 44 -0.58 7.42 -4.11
N ASN A 45 -1.49 6.98 -4.96
CA ASN A 45 -1.22 6.30 -6.23
C ASN A 45 -1.32 7.25 -7.45
N ALA A 46 -1.19 8.56 -7.24
CA ALA A 46 -1.19 9.55 -8.32
C ALA A 46 0.15 9.58 -9.07
N GLU A 47 0.13 10.14 -10.26
CA GLU A 47 1.33 10.46 -11.02
C GLU A 47 1.97 11.77 -10.54
N ILE A 48 3.29 11.84 -10.55
CA ILE A 48 4.07 13.08 -10.50
C ILE A 48 4.68 13.32 -11.88
N LYS A 49 4.51 14.53 -12.40
CA LYS A 49 5.18 14.97 -13.61
C LYS A 49 6.15 16.11 -13.27
N LEU A 50 7.45 15.92 -13.61
CA LEU A 50 8.50 16.92 -13.48
C LEU A 50 9.14 17.12 -14.86
N GLY A 51 8.89 18.26 -15.48
CA GLY A 51 9.29 18.45 -16.88
C GLY A 51 8.74 17.34 -17.76
N ASP A 52 9.63 16.62 -18.45
CA ASP A 52 9.28 15.49 -19.32
C ASP A 52 9.35 14.12 -18.62
N TYR A 53 9.61 14.09 -17.30
CA TYR A 53 9.71 12.86 -16.52
C TYR A 53 8.41 12.56 -15.79
N ARG A 54 8.10 11.27 -15.65
CA ARG A 54 6.91 10.76 -14.97
C ARG A 54 7.28 9.78 -13.87
N PHE A 55 6.65 9.92 -12.72
CA PHE A 55 6.88 9.09 -11.54
C PHE A 55 5.56 8.69 -10.90
N ASP A 56 5.55 7.53 -10.26
CA ASP A 56 4.51 7.21 -9.29
C ASP A 56 4.80 7.93 -7.97
N LEU A 57 3.77 8.53 -7.35
CA LEU A 57 3.95 9.25 -6.07
C LEU A 57 4.28 8.29 -4.92
N GLY A 58 3.69 7.11 -4.87
CA GLY A 58 3.79 6.20 -3.73
C GLY A 58 4.08 4.74 -4.12
N PRO A 59 3.10 3.84 -4.25
CA PRO A 59 3.36 2.44 -4.55
C PRO A 59 3.98 2.28 -5.94
N THR A 60 4.90 1.32 -6.05
CA THR A 60 5.63 1.03 -7.30
C THR A 60 5.57 -0.44 -7.69
N PHE A 61 5.16 -1.32 -6.76
CA PHE A 61 4.98 -2.75 -6.98
C PHE A 61 3.49 -3.08 -7.17
N LEU A 62 3.14 -3.70 -8.29
CA LEU A 62 1.86 -4.39 -8.41
C LEU A 62 2.06 -5.85 -8.07
N MET A 63 1.61 -6.22 -6.88
CA MET A 63 1.59 -7.59 -6.37
C MET A 63 0.17 -8.12 -6.37
N MET A 64 0.03 -9.46 -6.34
CA MET A 64 -1.30 -10.10 -6.26
C MET A 64 -2.25 -9.52 -7.33
N LYS A 65 -1.77 -9.43 -8.57
CA LYS A 65 -2.53 -8.87 -9.71
C LYS A 65 -3.89 -9.51 -9.87
N PHE A 66 -4.04 -10.79 -9.52
CA PHE A 66 -5.30 -11.51 -9.56
C PHE A 66 -6.43 -10.83 -8.78
N LEU A 67 -6.13 -10.13 -7.66
CA LEU A 67 -7.14 -9.35 -6.93
C LEU A 67 -7.69 -8.17 -7.73
N LEU A 68 -6.81 -7.53 -8.50
CA LEU A 68 -7.22 -6.46 -9.38
C LEU A 68 -8.02 -7.00 -10.57
N ASP A 69 -7.61 -8.14 -11.14
CA ASP A 69 -8.38 -8.84 -12.18
C ASP A 69 -9.79 -9.19 -11.67
N GLU A 70 -9.92 -9.82 -10.49
CA GLU A 70 -11.21 -10.13 -9.87
C GLU A 70 -12.08 -8.88 -9.62
N LEU A 71 -11.46 -7.76 -9.25
CA LEU A 71 -12.20 -6.51 -9.01
C LEU A 71 -12.84 -5.98 -10.31
N PHE A 72 -12.13 -6.07 -11.43
CA PHE A 72 -12.67 -5.71 -12.75
C PHE A 72 -13.70 -6.72 -13.24
N GLU A 73 -13.50 -8.01 -13.00
CA GLU A 73 -14.50 -9.06 -13.30
C GLU A 73 -15.80 -8.83 -12.51
N ASP A 74 -15.72 -8.44 -11.22
CA ASP A 74 -16.88 -8.05 -10.42
C ASP A 74 -17.65 -6.87 -11.03
N ALA A 75 -16.97 -6.02 -11.80
CA ALA A 75 -17.56 -4.95 -12.58
C ALA A 75 -17.97 -5.38 -14.01
N ASN A 76 -17.88 -6.68 -14.36
CA ASN A 76 -18.08 -7.20 -15.72
C ASN A 76 -17.17 -6.51 -16.76
N ARG A 77 -15.91 -6.31 -16.41
CA ARG A 77 -14.85 -5.75 -17.25
C ARG A 77 -13.61 -6.63 -17.17
N LYS A 78 -12.73 -6.51 -18.17
CA LYS A 78 -11.41 -7.13 -18.15
C LYS A 78 -10.38 -6.06 -17.89
N LEU A 79 -9.48 -6.30 -16.95
CA LEU A 79 -8.39 -5.37 -16.60
C LEU A 79 -7.52 -5.05 -17.82
N SER A 80 -7.24 -6.06 -18.66
CA SER A 80 -6.42 -5.93 -19.89
C SER A 80 -6.97 -4.96 -20.93
N ASP A 81 -8.28 -4.63 -20.86
CA ASP A 81 -8.89 -3.68 -21.78
C ASP A 81 -8.55 -2.22 -21.39
N TYR A 82 -8.02 -1.99 -20.19
CA TYR A 82 -7.75 -0.66 -19.62
C TYR A 82 -6.27 -0.41 -19.34
N ILE A 83 -5.52 -1.42 -18.92
CA ILE A 83 -4.10 -1.30 -18.58
C ILE A 83 -3.30 -2.51 -19.05
N GLU A 84 -2.06 -2.24 -19.42
CA GLU A 84 -1.06 -3.26 -19.72
C GLU A 84 -0.16 -3.49 -18.51
N CYS A 85 0.00 -4.77 -18.10
CA CYS A 85 0.85 -5.18 -17.00
C CYS A 85 1.97 -6.08 -17.52
N LYS A 86 3.21 -5.72 -17.26
CA LYS A 86 4.41 -6.49 -17.61
C LYS A 86 4.99 -7.15 -16.36
N ALA A 87 5.11 -8.48 -16.38
CA ALA A 87 5.83 -9.20 -15.33
C ALA A 87 7.31 -8.79 -15.34
N LEU A 88 7.88 -8.57 -14.16
CA LEU A 88 9.29 -8.25 -13.99
C LEU A 88 10.09 -9.52 -13.74
N ASP A 89 11.18 -9.72 -14.50
CA ASP A 89 12.12 -10.83 -14.34
C ASP A 89 13.54 -10.38 -14.71
N PRO A 90 14.46 -10.27 -13.73
CA PRO A 90 14.24 -10.44 -12.28
C PRO A 90 13.24 -9.44 -11.73
N MET A 91 12.57 -9.79 -10.63
CA MET A 91 11.63 -8.89 -9.96
C MET A 91 12.34 -7.66 -9.39
N TYR A 92 13.51 -7.89 -8.78
CA TYR A 92 14.36 -6.82 -8.20
C TYR A 92 15.76 -7.33 -7.86
N LYS A 93 16.69 -6.40 -7.60
CA LYS A 93 18.04 -6.68 -7.11
C LYS A 93 18.20 -6.22 -5.67
N LEU A 94 18.81 -7.05 -4.85
CA LEU A 94 19.17 -6.77 -3.47
C LEU A 94 20.68 -6.54 -3.37
N ILE A 95 21.09 -5.47 -2.70
CA ILE A 95 22.49 -5.10 -2.48
C ILE A 95 22.75 -5.04 -0.98
N PHE A 96 23.51 -6.02 -0.49
CA PHE A 96 24.02 -6.08 0.89
C PHE A 96 25.38 -5.37 1.00
N ALA A 97 26.03 -5.49 2.17
CA ALA A 97 27.34 -4.87 2.38
C ALA A 97 28.41 -5.42 1.41
N GLU A 98 28.48 -6.76 1.28
CA GLU A 98 29.54 -7.46 0.53
C GLU A 98 28.98 -8.30 -0.64
N LYS A 99 27.67 -8.41 -0.76
CA LYS A 99 27.02 -9.31 -1.71
C LYS A 99 25.85 -8.64 -2.40
N SER A 100 25.49 -9.16 -3.57
CA SER A 100 24.23 -8.82 -4.23
C SER A 100 23.57 -10.07 -4.80
N MET A 101 22.24 -10.04 -4.89
CA MET A 101 21.46 -11.11 -5.49
C MET A 101 20.28 -10.54 -6.26
N HIS A 102 19.90 -11.23 -7.32
CA HIS A 102 18.64 -11.01 -8.01
C HIS A 102 17.54 -11.85 -7.38
N VAL A 103 16.32 -11.37 -7.45
CA VAL A 103 15.15 -12.08 -6.94
C VAL A 103 14.22 -12.40 -8.11
N TYR A 104 13.96 -13.69 -8.29
CA TYR A 104 13.18 -14.25 -9.39
C TYR A 104 11.84 -14.79 -8.88
N ALA A 105 10.79 -14.68 -9.69
CA ALA A 105 9.53 -15.37 -9.43
C ALA A 105 9.66 -16.88 -9.66
N ASP A 106 10.41 -17.31 -10.70
CA ASP A 106 10.65 -18.72 -10.99
C ASP A 106 11.40 -19.40 -9.84
N PRO A 107 10.86 -20.49 -9.24
CA PRO A 107 11.46 -21.14 -8.07
C PRO A 107 12.82 -21.79 -8.38
N ALA A 108 13.05 -22.27 -9.61
CA ALA A 108 14.31 -22.92 -9.98
C ALA A 108 15.41 -21.87 -10.15
N ALA A 109 15.12 -20.77 -10.83
CA ALA A 109 16.04 -19.63 -10.95
C ALA A 109 16.37 -19.03 -9.58
N MET A 110 15.34 -18.85 -8.71
CA MET A 110 15.56 -18.32 -7.35
C MET A 110 16.42 -19.26 -6.51
N ARG A 111 16.21 -20.57 -6.59
CA ARG A 111 17.05 -21.57 -5.90
C ARG A 111 18.50 -21.49 -6.36
N ALA A 112 18.73 -21.46 -7.67
CA ALA A 112 20.08 -21.35 -8.25
C ALA A 112 20.77 -20.07 -7.80
N GLU A 113 20.06 -18.96 -7.78
CA GLU A 113 20.59 -17.67 -7.31
C GLU A 113 20.92 -17.67 -5.81
N ILE A 114 20.07 -18.29 -4.99
CA ILE A 114 20.35 -18.46 -3.56
C ILE A 114 21.63 -19.30 -3.38
N ASP A 115 21.77 -20.44 -4.07
CA ASP A 115 22.97 -21.28 -3.95
C ASP A 115 24.22 -20.60 -4.49
N ARG A 116 24.11 -19.74 -5.50
CA ARG A 116 25.22 -18.92 -6.02
C ARG A 116 25.76 -17.96 -4.97
N VAL A 117 24.87 -17.30 -4.21
CA VAL A 117 25.23 -16.25 -3.24
C VAL A 117 25.45 -16.81 -1.84
N PHE A 118 24.67 -17.85 -1.46
CA PHE A 118 24.65 -18.51 -0.15
C PHE A 118 24.72 -20.03 -0.32
N PRO A 119 25.89 -20.62 -0.58
CA PRO A 119 26.03 -22.03 -0.91
C PRO A 119 25.35 -22.96 0.09
N GLY A 120 24.52 -23.89 -0.41
CA GLY A 120 23.79 -24.88 0.38
C GLY A 120 22.50 -24.39 1.07
N GLU A 121 22.06 -23.15 0.77
CA GLU A 121 20.80 -22.62 1.31
C GLU A 121 19.61 -22.78 0.33
N GLY A 122 19.85 -23.02 -0.98
CA GLY A 122 18.79 -23.06 -2.00
C GLY A 122 17.71 -24.11 -1.75
N ALA A 123 18.09 -25.32 -1.30
CA ALA A 123 17.13 -26.37 -0.96
C ALA A 123 16.16 -26.01 0.19
N ARG A 124 16.49 -24.97 0.98
CA ARG A 124 15.62 -24.51 2.08
C ARG A 124 14.44 -23.69 1.60
N LEU A 125 14.51 -23.17 0.37
CA LEU A 125 13.45 -22.44 -0.29
C LEU A 125 12.18 -23.29 -0.44
N ASP A 126 12.30 -24.57 -0.72
CA ASP A 126 11.16 -25.49 -0.87
C ASP A 126 10.34 -25.60 0.41
N ARG A 127 11.04 -25.67 1.56
CA ARG A 127 10.38 -25.68 2.86
C ARG A 127 9.65 -24.37 3.14
N PHE A 128 10.25 -23.24 2.74
CA PHE A 128 9.62 -21.92 2.85
C PHE A 128 8.34 -21.90 2.00
N PHE A 129 8.41 -22.24 0.71
CA PHE A 129 7.24 -22.22 -0.17
C PHE A 129 6.13 -23.14 0.31
N LYS A 130 6.45 -24.37 0.68
CA LYS A 130 5.46 -25.35 1.17
C LYS A 130 4.68 -24.85 2.39
N ARG A 131 5.37 -24.20 3.35
CA ARG A 131 4.72 -23.73 4.58
C ARG A 131 3.99 -22.41 4.39
N GLU A 132 4.56 -21.50 3.62
CA GLU A 132 3.97 -20.18 3.41
C GLU A 132 2.78 -20.23 2.43
N SER A 133 2.78 -21.12 1.45
CA SER A 133 1.63 -21.41 0.62
C SER A 133 0.43 -21.88 1.46
N LEU A 134 0.65 -22.83 2.38
CA LEU A 134 -0.40 -23.26 3.29
C LEU A 134 -0.87 -22.11 4.21
N ARG A 135 0.08 -21.31 4.73
CA ARG A 135 -0.24 -20.13 5.53
C ARG A 135 -1.10 -19.15 4.76
N PHE A 136 -0.71 -18.81 3.53
CA PHE A 136 -1.45 -17.90 2.67
C PHE A 136 -2.87 -18.41 2.40
N ARG A 137 -3.03 -19.66 1.97
CA ARG A 137 -4.35 -20.27 1.73
C ARG A 137 -5.28 -20.22 2.95
N LYS A 138 -4.73 -20.32 4.17
CA LYS A 138 -5.53 -20.26 5.41
C LYS A 138 -5.83 -18.84 5.88
N LEU A 139 -4.91 -17.89 5.64
CA LEU A 139 -5.07 -16.50 6.10
C LEU A 139 -5.79 -15.61 5.07
N TYR A 140 -5.64 -15.87 3.78
CA TYR A 140 -6.24 -15.05 2.74
C TYR A 140 -7.76 -14.89 2.88
N PRO A 141 -8.56 -15.93 3.13
CA PRO A 141 -10.01 -15.77 3.34
C PRO A 141 -10.36 -14.89 4.55
N CYS A 142 -9.43 -14.73 5.50
CA CYS A 142 -9.64 -13.83 6.65
C CYS A 142 -9.56 -12.35 6.25
N LEU A 143 -8.84 -12.01 5.16
CA LEU A 143 -8.73 -10.65 4.66
C LEU A 143 -10.02 -10.18 3.98
N GLN A 144 -10.86 -11.11 3.52
CA GLN A 144 -12.06 -10.85 2.71
C GLN A 144 -13.33 -10.62 3.54
N LYS A 145 -13.25 -10.66 4.86
CA LYS A 145 -14.41 -10.59 5.77
C LYS A 145 -14.35 -9.37 6.67
N PRO A 146 -15.51 -8.75 6.97
CA PRO A 146 -15.57 -7.69 7.97
C PRO A 146 -15.44 -8.26 9.40
N TYR A 147 -14.78 -7.52 10.28
CA TYR A 147 -14.67 -7.83 11.70
C TYR A 147 -15.26 -6.69 12.52
N LYS A 148 -16.42 -6.91 13.16
CA LYS A 148 -17.17 -5.88 13.90
C LYS A 148 -17.04 -6.00 15.42
N SER A 149 -16.58 -7.13 15.94
CA SER A 149 -16.50 -7.39 17.39
C SER A 149 -15.57 -8.57 17.68
N ALA A 150 -15.25 -8.79 18.95
CA ALA A 150 -14.51 -9.97 19.39
C ALA A 150 -15.20 -11.30 19.03
N LEU A 151 -16.54 -11.32 18.94
CA LEU A 151 -17.29 -12.50 18.50
C LEU A 151 -16.96 -12.90 17.06
N SER A 152 -16.55 -11.96 16.23
CA SER A 152 -16.09 -12.25 14.85
C SER A 152 -14.84 -13.15 14.82
N LEU A 153 -14.10 -13.27 15.93
CA LEU A 153 -12.93 -14.17 16.04
C LEU A 153 -13.33 -15.65 16.15
N ILE A 154 -14.59 -15.95 16.49
CA ILE A 154 -15.11 -17.33 16.62
C ILE A 154 -15.67 -17.81 15.26
N SER A 155 -15.12 -17.32 14.14
CA SER A 155 -15.53 -17.81 12.81
C SER A 155 -14.76 -19.07 12.43
N PRO A 156 -15.40 -20.06 11.75
CA PRO A 156 -14.70 -21.26 11.28
C PRO A 156 -13.44 -20.93 10.45
N THR A 157 -13.51 -19.90 9.63
CA THR A 157 -12.38 -19.40 8.80
C THR A 157 -11.20 -19.00 9.68
N LEU A 158 -11.43 -18.19 10.73
CA LEU A 158 -10.35 -17.71 11.58
C LEU A 158 -9.81 -18.82 12.50
N LEU A 159 -10.67 -19.72 12.98
CA LEU A 159 -10.23 -20.89 13.75
C LEU A 159 -9.33 -21.80 12.92
N ALA A 160 -9.65 -22.03 11.64
CA ALA A 160 -8.80 -22.79 10.71
C ALA A 160 -7.47 -22.08 10.39
N ALA A 161 -7.45 -20.74 10.47
CA ALA A 161 -6.24 -19.95 10.24
C ALA A 161 -5.31 -19.86 11.47
N LEU A 162 -5.85 -20.06 12.68
CA LEU A 162 -5.14 -19.83 13.94
C LEU A 162 -3.78 -20.58 14.07
N PRO A 163 -3.65 -21.87 13.67
CA PRO A 163 -2.36 -22.57 13.71
C PRO A 163 -1.29 -21.95 12.80
N HIS A 164 -1.70 -21.12 11.83
CA HIS A 164 -0.82 -20.52 10.82
C HIS A 164 -0.43 -19.06 11.13
N VAL A 165 -0.98 -18.45 12.19
CA VAL A 165 -0.75 -17.05 12.56
C VAL A 165 0.68 -16.79 13.06
N ALA A 166 1.43 -17.84 13.47
CA ALA A 166 2.74 -17.71 14.12
C ALA A 166 2.72 -16.76 15.33
N LEU A 167 1.73 -16.96 16.21
CA LEU A 167 1.49 -16.12 17.37
C LEU A 167 2.75 -16.03 18.26
N GLY A 168 3.07 -14.83 18.74
CA GLY A 168 4.23 -14.57 19.60
C GLY A 168 5.59 -14.56 18.87
N ARG A 169 5.62 -14.76 17.53
CA ARG A 169 6.85 -14.73 16.73
C ARG A 169 6.85 -13.51 15.81
N SER A 170 8.02 -12.88 15.68
CA SER A 170 8.23 -11.84 14.66
C SER A 170 8.48 -12.45 13.28
N LEU A 171 8.35 -11.64 12.23
CA LEU A 171 8.67 -12.02 10.86
C LEU A 171 10.10 -12.54 10.74
N HIS A 172 11.10 -11.81 11.29
CA HIS A 172 12.50 -12.23 11.32
C HIS A 172 12.66 -13.58 12.06
N SER A 173 11.99 -13.77 13.22
CA SER A 173 12.05 -15.04 13.96
C SER A 173 11.46 -16.22 13.18
N VAL A 174 10.41 -16.03 12.39
CA VAL A 174 9.87 -17.09 11.53
C VAL A 174 10.86 -17.42 10.42
N LEU A 175 11.44 -16.42 9.75
CA LEU A 175 12.41 -16.62 8.67
C LEU A 175 13.70 -17.31 9.16
N SER A 176 14.11 -17.06 10.41
CA SER A 176 15.24 -17.77 11.04
C SER A 176 15.01 -19.28 11.16
N SER A 177 13.77 -19.75 11.08
CA SER A 177 13.47 -21.20 11.03
C SER A 177 13.61 -21.81 9.63
N TYR A 178 13.72 -20.97 8.59
CA TYR A 178 13.94 -21.42 7.22
C TYR A 178 15.40 -21.29 6.80
N PHE A 179 16.01 -20.11 6.96
CA PHE A 179 17.32 -19.77 6.42
C PHE A 179 18.36 -19.58 7.54
N ARG A 180 19.62 -19.97 7.27
CA ARG A 180 20.73 -19.85 8.23
C ARG A 180 21.51 -18.56 8.03
N ALA A 181 21.76 -18.16 6.76
CA ALA A 181 22.46 -16.94 6.44
C ALA A 181 21.60 -15.72 6.79
N GLU A 182 22.21 -14.74 7.48
CA GLU A 182 21.47 -13.53 7.94
C GLU A 182 21.02 -12.68 6.76
N GLU A 183 21.89 -12.42 5.79
CA GLU A 183 21.52 -11.62 4.61
C GLU A 183 20.39 -12.30 3.82
N LEU A 184 20.36 -13.64 3.76
CA LEU A 184 19.27 -14.36 3.12
C LEU A 184 17.96 -14.20 3.90
N ARG A 185 17.99 -14.17 5.25
CA ARG A 185 16.79 -13.81 6.03
C ARG A 185 16.35 -12.39 5.71
N LEU A 186 17.31 -11.44 5.63
CA LEU A 186 17.01 -10.06 5.29
C LEU A 186 16.38 -9.92 3.91
N ALA A 187 16.78 -10.75 2.93
CA ALA A 187 16.16 -10.79 1.60
C ALA A 187 14.65 -11.05 1.63
N PHE A 188 14.17 -11.80 2.61
CA PHE A 188 12.75 -12.11 2.82
C PHE A 188 12.10 -11.27 3.93
N THR A 189 12.76 -10.21 4.44
CA THR A 189 12.22 -9.35 5.50
C THR A 189 11.85 -7.96 5.02
N PHE A 190 12.46 -7.47 3.93
CA PHE A 190 12.28 -6.08 3.54
C PHE A 190 10.82 -5.75 3.20
N GLN A 191 10.02 -6.74 2.84
CA GLN A 191 8.58 -6.62 2.61
C GLN A 191 7.80 -6.12 3.83
N SER A 192 8.34 -6.24 5.04
CA SER A 192 7.76 -5.60 6.23
C SER A 192 7.69 -4.07 6.11
N LYS A 193 8.52 -3.48 5.24
CA LYS A 193 8.51 -2.05 4.91
C LYS A 193 7.24 -1.65 4.13
N TYR A 194 6.59 -2.57 3.43
CA TYR A 194 5.28 -2.32 2.80
C TYR A 194 4.19 -2.05 3.85
N LEU A 195 4.43 -2.48 5.08
CA LEU A 195 3.59 -2.22 6.25
C LEU A 195 4.14 -1.07 7.11
N GLY A 196 5.31 -0.52 6.75
CA GLY A 196 6.02 0.50 7.52
C GLY A 196 6.49 0.03 8.88
N MET A 197 6.91 -1.24 9.01
CA MET A 197 7.30 -1.87 10.27
C MET A 197 8.71 -2.49 10.18
N SER A 198 9.38 -2.55 11.34
CA SER A 198 10.59 -3.36 11.50
C SER A 198 10.24 -4.86 11.44
N PRO A 199 11.01 -5.73 10.76
CA PRO A 199 10.75 -7.17 10.73
C PRO A 199 10.88 -7.86 12.10
N TRP A 200 11.54 -7.22 13.07
CA TRP A 200 11.59 -7.71 14.45
C TRP A 200 10.32 -7.44 15.22
N ASP A 201 9.54 -6.40 14.86
CA ASP A 201 8.26 -6.02 15.46
C ASP A 201 7.07 -6.53 14.66
N CYS A 202 7.27 -6.78 13.37
CA CYS A 202 6.23 -7.23 12.44
C CYS A 202 5.81 -8.67 12.79
N PRO A 203 4.51 -8.97 12.95
CA PRO A 203 4.05 -10.33 13.25
C PRO A 203 4.48 -11.36 12.21
N GLY A 204 4.81 -12.56 12.67
CA GLY A 204 5.34 -13.64 11.83
C GLY A 204 4.38 -14.14 10.73
N LEU A 205 3.09 -13.88 10.84
CA LEU A 205 2.13 -14.21 9.78
C LEU A 205 2.44 -13.49 8.46
N PHE A 206 3.12 -12.34 8.50
CA PHE A 206 3.45 -11.55 7.33
C PHE A 206 4.60 -12.13 6.49
N THR A 207 5.19 -13.29 6.86
CA THR A 207 6.05 -14.06 5.97
C THR A 207 5.33 -14.52 4.70
N MET A 208 4.00 -14.47 4.69
CA MET A 208 3.22 -14.69 3.47
C MET A 208 3.45 -13.61 2.39
N ILE A 209 3.91 -12.38 2.72
CA ILE A 209 4.12 -11.33 1.73
C ILE A 209 5.27 -11.69 0.77
N PRO A 210 6.51 -11.99 1.24
CA PRO A 210 7.54 -12.48 0.33
C PRO A 210 7.13 -13.76 -0.42
N TYR A 211 6.34 -14.65 0.19
CA TYR A 211 5.78 -15.79 -0.53
C TYR A 211 4.91 -15.34 -1.72
N THR A 212 4.02 -14.36 -1.53
CA THR A 212 3.13 -13.91 -2.62
C THR A 212 3.86 -13.24 -3.78
N GLU A 213 5.03 -12.62 -3.55
CA GLU A 213 5.87 -12.08 -4.62
C GLU A 213 6.39 -13.19 -5.53
N HIS A 214 6.92 -14.27 -4.96
CA HIS A 214 7.38 -15.41 -5.74
C HIS A 214 6.24 -16.20 -6.38
N ALA A 215 5.13 -16.38 -5.65
CA ALA A 215 4.00 -17.17 -6.11
C ALA A 215 3.21 -16.49 -7.25
N HIS A 216 3.11 -15.16 -7.23
CA HIS A 216 2.25 -14.41 -8.15
C HIS A 216 3.01 -13.37 -8.97
N GLY A 217 4.32 -13.25 -8.78
CA GLY A 217 5.16 -12.27 -9.46
C GLY A 217 4.94 -10.83 -9.01
N VAL A 218 5.81 -9.97 -9.50
CA VAL A 218 5.73 -8.50 -9.39
C VAL A 218 5.58 -7.93 -10.79
N TYR A 219 4.66 -6.99 -10.95
CA TYR A 219 4.34 -6.42 -12.25
C TYR A 219 4.62 -4.91 -12.27
N HIS A 220 5.08 -4.45 -13.41
CA HIS A 220 5.04 -3.04 -13.79
C HIS A 220 3.77 -2.77 -14.60
N VAL A 221 3.11 -1.65 -14.34
CA VAL A 221 2.00 -1.15 -15.14
C VAL A 221 2.54 -0.12 -16.12
N GLN A 222 2.32 -0.33 -17.41
CA GLN A 222 2.76 0.58 -18.45
C GLN A 222 2.16 1.99 -18.23
N GLY A 223 3.01 3.01 -18.19
CA GLY A 223 2.63 4.37 -17.83
C GLY A 223 2.48 4.62 -16.33
N GLY A 224 2.92 3.69 -15.46
CA GLY A 224 2.92 3.80 -14.01
C GLY A 224 1.65 3.26 -13.32
N LEU A 225 1.75 3.05 -12.00
CA LEU A 225 0.65 2.48 -11.21
C LEU A 225 -0.58 3.41 -11.11
N SER A 226 -0.41 4.71 -11.35
CA SER A 226 -1.53 5.66 -11.42
C SER A 226 -2.59 5.25 -12.44
N ARG A 227 -2.20 4.52 -13.50
CA ARG A 227 -3.11 3.98 -14.53
C ARG A 227 -4.20 3.08 -13.95
N ILE A 228 -3.91 2.37 -12.85
CA ILE A 228 -4.92 1.57 -12.12
C ILE A 228 -6.06 2.46 -11.60
N SER A 229 -5.71 3.60 -11.01
CA SER A 229 -6.70 4.55 -10.52
C SER A 229 -7.54 5.14 -11.64
N HIS A 230 -6.91 5.48 -12.78
CA HIS A 230 -7.63 5.97 -13.96
C HIS A 230 -8.56 4.92 -14.52
N ALA A 231 -8.11 3.67 -14.69
CA ALA A 231 -8.94 2.56 -15.19
C ALA A 231 -10.18 2.33 -14.30
N MET A 232 -10.03 2.32 -12.97
CA MET A 232 -11.17 2.19 -12.06
C MET A 232 -12.12 3.39 -12.14
N ALA A 233 -11.59 4.60 -12.32
CA ALA A 233 -12.39 5.81 -12.50
C ALA A 233 -13.20 5.76 -13.81
N ASP A 234 -12.60 5.30 -14.89
CA ASP A 234 -13.26 5.18 -16.19
C ASP A 234 -14.39 4.15 -16.12
N VAL A 235 -14.15 2.98 -15.56
CA VAL A 235 -15.21 1.98 -15.33
C VAL A 235 -16.31 2.52 -14.42
N ALA A 236 -15.98 3.26 -13.36
CA ALA A 236 -16.99 3.87 -12.49
C ALA A 236 -17.88 4.86 -13.26
N ARG A 237 -17.27 5.69 -14.12
CA ARG A 237 -18.00 6.64 -15.01
C ARG A 237 -18.87 5.94 -16.03
N GLU A 238 -18.42 4.83 -16.62
CA GLU A 238 -19.23 4.00 -17.54
C GLU A 238 -20.54 3.54 -16.88
N PHE A 239 -20.53 3.31 -15.56
CA PHE A 239 -21.71 2.95 -14.78
C PHE A 239 -22.45 4.16 -14.17
N GLY A 240 -22.05 5.39 -14.54
CA GLY A 240 -22.74 6.63 -14.16
C GLY A 240 -22.27 7.28 -12.86
N ALA A 241 -21.11 6.88 -12.30
CA ALA A 241 -20.54 7.60 -11.17
C ALA A 241 -20.02 8.99 -11.59
N ALA A 242 -20.26 10.01 -10.78
CA ALA A 242 -19.68 11.34 -10.94
C ALA A 242 -18.42 11.47 -10.09
N ILE A 243 -17.32 11.98 -10.69
CA ILE A 243 -16.03 12.18 -9.98
C ILE A 243 -15.65 13.65 -10.12
N HIS A 244 -15.62 14.34 -8.97
CA HIS A 244 -15.34 15.78 -8.85
C HIS A 244 -13.96 15.97 -8.24
N THR A 245 -13.02 16.47 -9.02
CA THR A 245 -11.68 16.90 -8.55
C THR A 245 -11.70 18.36 -8.09
N SER A 246 -10.65 18.82 -7.41
CA SER A 246 -10.57 20.17 -6.84
C SER A 246 -11.77 20.54 -5.97
N THR A 247 -12.42 19.54 -5.38
CA THR A 247 -13.66 19.69 -4.61
C THR A 247 -13.48 19.05 -3.22
N PRO A 248 -12.85 19.75 -2.28
CA PRO A 248 -12.60 19.22 -0.94
C PRO A 248 -13.91 19.07 -0.16
N VAL A 249 -14.07 17.95 0.52
CA VAL A 249 -15.09 17.78 1.56
C VAL A 249 -14.53 18.37 2.85
N ARG A 250 -15.29 19.30 3.43
CA ARG A 250 -14.94 19.99 4.67
C ARG A 250 -15.27 19.17 5.90
N ARG A 251 -16.46 18.55 5.92
CA ARG A 251 -16.92 17.68 7.03
C ARG A 251 -18.02 16.71 6.60
N VAL A 252 -18.18 15.65 7.38
CA VAL A 252 -19.33 14.75 7.31
C VAL A 252 -20.47 15.34 8.16
N LEU A 253 -21.67 15.39 7.61
CA LEU A 253 -22.86 15.86 8.30
C LEU A 253 -23.44 14.73 9.14
N ILE A 254 -23.49 14.94 10.45
CA ILE A 254 -23.98 13.94 11.41
C ILE A 254 -25.29 14.43 12.05
N LYS A 255 -26.31 13.57 12.03
CA LYS A 255 -27.56 13.78 12.79
C LYS A 255 -27.73 12.64 13.80
N GLY A 256 -27.61 12.98 15.08
CA GLY A 256 -27.49 11.97 16.15
C GLY A 256 -26.21 11.13 15.99
N ARG A 257 -26.34 9.85 15.68
CA ARG A 257 -25.21 8.92 15.41
C ARG A 257 -25.22 8.41 13.97
N ARG A 258 -25.81 9.14 13.05
CA ARG A 258 -25.93 8.76 11.64
C ARG A 258 -25.28 9.83 10.74
N ALA A 259 -24.48 9.40 9.79
CA ALA A 259 -24.04 10.23 8.67
C ALA A 259 -25.24 10.45 7.72
N VAL A 260 -25.50 11.69 7.35
CA VAL A 260 -26.64 12.08 6.49
C VAL A 260 -26.19 12.85 5.26
N GLY A 261 -24.90 13.08 5.08
CA GLY A 261 -24.34 13.80 3.96
C GLY A 261 -22.96 14.36 4.24
N VAL A 262 -22.52 15.28 3.38
CA VAL A 262 -21.24 15.99 3.51
C VAL A 262 -21.42 17.48 3.26
N GLU A 263 -20.52 18.28 3.82
CA GLU A 263 -20.37 19.70 3.49
C GLU A 263 -19.08 19.87 2.68
N LEU A 264 -19.18 20.47 1.52
CA LEU A 264 -18.05 20.76 0.65
C LEU A 264 -17.26 21.99 1.15
N GLY A 265 -16.06 22.19 0.65
CA GLY A 265 -15.25 23.38 0.93
C GLY A 265 -15.91 24.70 0.51
N SER A 266 -16.79 24.68 -0.48
CA SER A 266 -17.64 25.80 -0.90
C SER A 266 -18.71 26.21 0.12
N GLY A 267 -19.00 25.33 1.11
CA GLY A 267 -20.12 25.47 2.04
C GLY A 267 -21.41 24.77 1.57
N GLU A 268 -21.45 24.26 0.36
CA GLU A 268 -22.56 23.45 -0.16
C GLU A 268 -22.74 22.18 0.67
N LYS A 269 -23.99 21.85 1.00
CA LYS A 269 -24.37 20.63 1.73
C LYS A 269 -25.05 19.67 0.80
N LEU A 270 -24.52 18.44 0.73
CA LEU A 270 -25.04 17.35 -0.07
C LEU A 270 -25.59 16.27 0.84
N GLU A 271 -26.89 15.99 0.72
CA GLU A 271 -27.51 14.88 1.43
C GLU A 271 -27.27 13.57 0.68
N CYS A 272 -27.05 12.47 1.41
CA CYS A 272 -26.91 11.13 0.87
C CYS A 272 -27.37 10.06 1.89
N ASP A 273 -27.59 8.83 1.37
CA ASP A 273 -27.93 7.69 2.21
C ASP A 273 -26.70 7.17 2.96
N ASP A 274 -25.53 7.15 2.33
CA ASP A 274 -24.27 6.63 2.89
C ASP A 274 -23.06 7.50 2.52
N VAL A 275 -22.09 7.56 3.43
CA VAL A 275 -20.79 8.20 3.21
C VAL A 275 -19.70 7.15 3.29
N VAL A 276 -18.82 7.09 2.27
CA VAL A 276 -17.60 6.26 2.26
C VAL A 276 -16.40 7.17 2.38
N ILE A 277 -15.52 6.92 3.36
CA ILE A 277 -14.32 7.71 3.59
C ILE A 277 -13.11 6.93 3.09
N ASN A 278 -12.44 7.46 2.08
CA ASN A 278 -11.19 6.98 1.49
C ASN A 278 -10.06 8.00 1.66
N ALA A 279 -10.02 8.69 2.76
CA ALA A 279 -8.90 9.54 3.16
C ALA A 279 -7.99 8.79 4.15
N ASP A 280 -6.80 9.32 4.41
CA ASP A 280 -5.96 8.78 5.48
C ASP A 280 -6.76 8.79 6.80
N PHE A 281 -6.80 7.65 7.51
CA PHE A 281 -7.71 7.48 8.63
C PHE A 281 -7.49 8.51 9.74
N GLY A 282 -6.23 8.69 10.16
CA GLY A 282 -5.91 9.65 11.22
C GLY A 282 -6.25 11.09 10.80
N HIS A 283 -5.94 11.46 9.57
CA HIS A 283 -6.28 12.76 9.01
C HIS A 283 -7.80 12.93 8.90
N ALA A 284 -8.52 11.96 8.33
CA ALA A 284 -9.98 12.03 8.15
C ALA A 284 -10.72 12.21 9.47
N VAL A 285 -10.36 11.42 10.49
CA VAL A 285 -10.99 11.52 11.81
C VAL A 285 -10.70 12.87 12.47
N SER A 286 -9.51 13.41 12.27
CA SER A 286 -9.12 14.71 12.85
C SER A 286 -9.72 15.93 12.14
N THR A 287 -10.16 15.80 10.86
CA THR A 287 -10.59 16.93 10.04
C THR A 287 -12.04 16.88 9.59
N LEU A 288 -12.60 15.68 9.38
CA LEU A 288 -13.96 15.52 8.83
C LEU A 288 -15.06 15.42 9.90
N PHE A 289 -14.68 15.25 11.17
CA PHE A 289 -15.63 15.10 12.28
C PHE A 289 -15.33 16.10 13.39
N ASP A 290 -16.38 16.54 14.08
CA ASP A 290 -16.24 17.30 15.32
C ASP A 290 -15.65 16.36 16.40
N PRO A 291 -14.49 16.68 17.00
CA PRO A 291 -13.86 15.85 18.03
C PRO A 291 -14.78 15.54 19.22
N ALA A 292 -15.73 16.44 19.56
CA ALA A 292 -16.69 16.25 20.63
C ALA A 292 -17.70 15.14 20.35
N THR A 293 -17.90 14.74 19.09
CA THR A 293 -18.82 13.67 18.68
C THR A 293 -18.17 12.28 18.68
N LEU A 294 -16.85 12.23 18.71
CA LEU A 294 -16.07 10.98 18.66
C LEU A 294 -15.95 10.36 20.07
N ARG A 295 -16.03 9.04 20.13
CA ARG A 295 -15.94 8.27 21.38
C ARG A 295 -14.69 7.42 21.46
N ARG A 296 -14.37 6.73 20.38
CA ARG A 296 -13.24 5.76 20.30
C ARG A 296 -11.98 6.39 19.69
N TYR A 297 -12.14 7.22 18.67
CA TYR A 297 -11.03 7.77 17.90
C TYR A 297 -10.82 9.27 18.19
N THR A 298 -10.76 9.62 19.47
CA THR A 298 -10.41 10.98 19.89
C THR A 298 -8.95 11.29 19.57
N PRO A 299 -8.55 12.59 19.49
CA PRO A 299 -7.15 12.97 19.29
C PRO A 299 -6.19 12.28 20.26
N GLN A 300 -6.58 12.13 21.53
CA GLN A 300 -5.79 11.48 22.58
C GLN A 300 -5.63 9.98 22.32
N THR A 301 -6.67 9.30 21.83
CA THR A 301 -6.60 7.87 21.51
C THR A 301 -5.82 7.61 20.23
N LEU A 302 -5.92 8.49 19.23
CA LEU A 302 -5.11 8.42 18.01
C LEU A 302 -3.62 8.59 18.30
N ALA A 303 -3.25 9.54 19.17
CA ALA A 303 -1.85 9.77 19.56
C ALA A 303 -1.22 8.56 20.25
N LYS A 304 -2.02 7.72 20.93
CA LYS A 304 -1.56 6.49 21.61
C LYS A 304 -1.46 5.26 20.70
N LYS A 305 -1.93 5.35 19.46
CA LYS A 305 -1.85 4.24 18.51
C LYS A 305 -0.42 4.11 17.96
N ASN A 306 -0.06 2.89 17.57
CA ASN A 306 1.17 2.63 16.82
C ASN A 306 0.97 3.04 15.37
N TRP A 307 1.77 3.98 14.91
CA TRP A 307 1.78 4.47 13.52
C TRP A 307 3.03 3.95 12.81
N SER A 308 2.90 3.69 11.53
CA SER A 308 4.00 3.26 10.67
C SER A 308 5.14 4.29 10.63
N CYS A 309 6.29 3.89 10.15
CA CYS A 309 7.32 4.86 9.76
C CYS A 309 6.78 5.78 8.64
N SER A 310 7.55 6.83 8.36
CA SER A 310 7.39 7.69 7.20
C SER A 310 8.39 7.32 6.11
N THR A 311 8.38 8.10 5.03
CA THR A 311 9.35 8.01 3.94
C THR A 311 9.92 9.38 3.60
N PHE A 312 11.22 9.40 3.31
CA PHE A 312 11.88 10.49 2.62
C PHE A 312 11.97 10.08 1.15
N MET A 313 11.37 10.86 0.27
CA MET A 313 11.28 10.53 -1.15
C MET A 313 12.12 11.49 -1.96
N MET A 314 12.79 10.96 -3.00
CA MET A 314 13.39 11.76 -4.05
C MET A 314 12.90 11.25 -5.41
N TYR A 315 12.49 12.16 -6.25
CA TYR A 315 12.11 11.90 -7.64
C TYR A 315 13.12 12.66 -8.50
N LEU A 316 13.94 11.93 -9.25
CA LEU A 316 15.05 12.49 -10.01
C LEU A 316 14.90 12.18 -11.49
N GLY A 317 14.85 13.20 -12.33
CA GLY A 317 15.09 13.10 -13.76
C GLY A 317 16.59 13.19 -14.04
N LEU A 318 17.16 12.17 -14.70
CA LEU A 318 18.58 12.15 -15.03
C LEU A 318 18.77 12.15 -16.56
N ASN A 319 19.71 12.97 -17.07
CA ASN A 319 20.06 13.01 -18.49
C ASN A 319 21.04 11.88 -18.89
N ARG A 320 20.93 10.72 -18.25
CA ARG A 320 21.79 9.55 -18.46
C ARG A 320 21.01 8.26 -18.22
N THR A 321 21.37 7.21 -18.96
CA THR A 321 20.95 5.82 -18.67
C THR A 321 22.03 5.07 -17.90
N TYR A 322 21.62 4.05 -17.16
CA TYR A 322 22.49 3.17 -16.38
C TYR A 322 22.22 1.71 -16.79
N PRO A 323 23.04 1.15 -17.70
CA PRO A 323 22.77 -0.19 -18.27
C PRO A 323 22.74 -1.32 -17.24
N ASP A 324 23.51 -1.19 -16.16
CA ASP A 324 23.61 -2.19 -15.08
C ASP A 324 22.54 -2.01 -13.98
N ALA A 325 21.63 -1.06 -14.18
CA ALA A 325 20.55 -0.82 -13.23
C ALA A 325 19.33 -1.67 -13.54
N GLU A 326 18.79 -2.29 -12.50
CA GLU A 326 17.51 -3.01 -12.56
C GLU A 326 16.33 -2.05 -12.40
N HIS A 327 15.14 -2.52 -12.83
CA HIS A 327 13.90 -1.76 -12.62
C HIS A 327 13.70 -1.42 -11.13
N HIS A 328 13.94 -2.38 -10.24
CA HIS A 328 13.90 -2.20 -8.80
C HIS A 328 15.20 -2.64 -8.15
N MET A 329 15.71 -1.83 -7.22
CA MET A 329 16.87 -2.15 -6.40
C MET A 329 16.63 -1.78 -4.94
N ILE A 330 17.11 -2.60 -4.04
CA ILE A 330 17.10 -2.36 -2.61
C ILE A 330 18.54 -2.42 -2.09
N VAL A 331 19.06 -1.28 -1.61
CA VAL A 331 20.36 -1.19 -0.93
C VAL A 331 20.09 -1.29 0.56
N PHE A 332 20.57 -2.35 1.21
CA PHE A 332 20.44 -2.52 2.65
C PHE A 332 21.49 -1.69 3.39
N ALA A 333 21.14 -1.10 4.53
CA ALA A 333 22.09 -0.60 5.50
C ALA A 333 23.03 -1.73 5.91
N LYS A 334 24.30 -1.42 6.21
CA LYS A 334 25.28 -2.42 6.71
C LYS A 334 24.84 -2.94 8.07
N ASP A 335 24.41 -2.04 8.97
CA ASP A 335 23.68 -2.39 10.20
C ASP A 335 22.17 -2.17 9.98
N TYR A 336 21.54 -3.12 9.28
CA TYR A 336 20.11 -3.03 8.97
C TYR A 336 19.23 -2.98 10.22
N LYS A 337 19.59 -3.74 11.27
CA LYS A 337 18.82 -3.73 12.52
C LYS A 337 18.93 -2.38 13.22
N GLY A 338 20.14 -1.85 13.36
CA GLY A 338 20.37 -0.54 13.96
C GLY A 338 19.64 0.58 13.21
N ASN A 339 19.65 0.56 11.87
CA ASN A 339 18.91 1.52 11.04
C ASN A 339 17.39 1.45 11.33
N LEU A 340 16.81 0.25 11.43
CA LEU A 340 15.38 0.11 11.73
C LEU A 340 15.02 0.44 13.17
N ASP A 341 15.91 0.17 14.13
CA ASP A 341 15.75 0.59 15.52
C ASP A 341 15.78 2.12 15.66
N ASP A 342 16.65 2.82 14.90
CA ASP A 342 16.66 4.28 14.83
C ASP A 342 15.33 4.83 14.31
N ILE A 343 14.79 4.25 13.26
CA ILE A 343 13.51 4.67 12.67
C ILE A 343 12.33 4.39 13.62
N SER A 344 12.24 3.16 14.13
CA SER A 344 11.04 2.67 14.81
C SER A 344 10.99 3.04 16.28
N HIS A 345 12.14 2.99 16.98
CA HIS A 345 12.22 3.12 18.44
C HIS A 345 12.91 4.41 18.88
N ARG A 346 14.09 4.70 18.36
CA ARG A 346 14.86 5.89 18.78
C ARG A 346 14.36 7.19 18.12
N LYS A 347 13.56 7.09 17.04
CA LYS A 347 12.94 8.21 16.32
C LYS A 347 13.96 9.25 15.83
N LYS A 348 15.07 8.80 15.27
CA LYS A 348 16.13 9.65 14.71
C LYS A 348 16.55 9.19 13.31
N THR A 349 17.24 10.04 12.56
CA THR A 349 17.90 9.67 11.30
C THR A 349 19.16 8.86 11.59
N SER A 350 19.48 7.89 10.71
CA SER A 350 20.72 7.10 10.77
C SER A 350 21.72 7.62 9.76
N GLU A 351 23.03 7.39 9.99
CA GLU A 351 24.07 7.63 8.98
C GLU A 351 24.15 6.50 7.95
N ASP A 352 23.95 5.26 8.40
CA ASP A 352 23.86 4.08 7.54
C ASP A 352 22.37 3.76 7.31
N ILE A 353 21.91 3.88 6.06
CA ILE A 353 20.50 3.82 5.69
C ILE A 353 20.23 2.79 4.61
N SER A 354 19.03 2.21 4.64
CA SER A 354 18.54 1.39 3.55
C SER A 354 17.77 2.25 2.55
N ILE A 355 18.03 2.03 1.26
CA ILE A 355 17.46 2.82 0.16
C ILE A 355 16.77 1.87 -0.81
N TYR A 356 15.55 2.20 -1.21
CA TYR A 356 14.89 1.58 -2.34
C TYR A 356 14.93 2.53 -3.53
N VAL A 357 15.30 2.00 -4.69
CA VAL A 357 15.36 2.73 -5.97
C VAL A 357 14.52 2.01 -7.00
N ARG A 358 13.70 2.76 -7.73
CA ARG A 358 13.07 2.30 -8.96
C ARG A 358 13.52 3.17 -10.12
N ASN A 359 13.97 2.53 -11.19
CA ASN A 359 14.21 3.17 -12.47
C ASN A 359 13.18 2.66 -13.48
N SER A 360 12.08 3.40 -13.63
CA SER A 360 10.99 2.98 -14.52
C SER A 360 11.41 2.94 -15.99
N ALA A 361 12.33 3.80 -16.41
CA ALA A 361 12.77 3.89 -17.79
C ALA A 361 13.43 2.61 -18.32
N VAL A 362 13.94 1.72 -17.44
CA VAL A 362 14.48 0.40 -17.79
C VAL A 362 13.41 -0.49 -18.46
N THR A 363 12.17 -0.42 -18.02
CA THR A 363 11.07 -1.29 -18.49
C THR A 363 10.04 -0.52 -19.31
N ASP A 364 9.89 0.78 -19.03
CA ASP A 364 8.92 1.70 -19.61
C ASP A 364 9.62 2.97 -20.08
N PRO A 365 10.17 2.96 -21.31
CA PRO A 365 10.89 4.12 -21.84
C PRO A 365 10.07 5.40 -21.93
N GLY A 366 8.74 5.31 -21.92
CA GLY A 366 7.85 6.48 -21.95
C GLY A 366 7.82 7.30 -20.64
N THR A 367 8.54 6.87 -19.59
CA THR A 367 8.61 7.59 -18.32
C THR A 367 9.72 8.65 -18.26
N ALA A 368 10.63 8.68 -19.24
CA ALA A 368 11.71 9.66 -19.37
C ALA A 368 11.99 9.94 -20.85
N PRO A 369 12.67 11.06 -21.19
CA PRO A 369 13.18 11.29 -22.54
C PRO A 369 14.17 10.20 -22.99
N ALA A 370 14.34 10.03 -24.29
CA ALA A 370 15.28 9.04 -24.84
C ALA A 370 16.72 9.27 -24.31
N GLY A 371 17.37 8.22 -23.84
CA GLY A 371 18.71 8.29 -23.24
C GLY A 371 18.73 8.80 -21.79
N HIS A 372 17.58 8.97 -21.16
CA HIS A 372 17.42 9.47 -19.79
C HIS A 372 16.91 8.38 -18.82
N SER A 373 16.94 8.66 -17.53
CA SER A 373 16.39 7.81 -16.46
C SER A 373 15.44 8.58 -15.57
N ALA A 374 14.40 7.92 -15.08
CA ALA A 374 13.47 8.44 -14.09
C ALA A 374 13.62 7.64 -12.79
N LEU A 375 14.32 8.20 -11.80
CA LEU A 375 14.57 7.53 -10.53
C LEU A 375 13.57 7.97 -9.46
N TYR A 376 12.87 6.98 -8.92
CA TYR A 376 12.11 7.07 -7.70
C TYR A 376 12.95 6.47 -6.57
N ILE A 377 13.27 7.26 -5.57
CA ILE A 377 14.08 6.86 -4.43
C ILE A 377 13.23 6.99 -3.16
N LEU A 378 13.16 5.90 -2.38
CA LEU A 378 12.44 5.86 -1.12
C LEU A 378 13.39 5.44 0.00
N VAL A 379 13.46 6.27 1.03
CA VAL A 379 14.20 5.96 2.27
C VAL A 379 13.21 5.96 3.44
N PRO A 380 13.07 4.85 4.17
CA PRO A 380 12.27 4.84 5.40
C PRO A 380 12.89 5.74 6.45
N VAL A 381 12.06 6.57 7.07
CA VAL A 381 12.47 7.52 8.12
C VAL A 381 11.43 7.56 9.25
N PRO A 382 11.74 8.11 10.42
CA PRO A 382 10.74 8.33 11.46
C PRO A 382 9.57 9.19 10.98
N ASN A 383 8.39 8.92 11.48
CA ASN A 383 7.22 9.78 11.28
C ASN A 383 7.29 11.03 12.19
N ASN A 384 6.34 11.97 12.05
CA ASN A 384 6.32 13.25 12.75
C ASN A 384 5.95 13.17 14.25
N PHE A 385 5.98 11.97 14.85
CA PHE A 385 6.11 11.82 16.29
C PHE A 385 7.58 11.95 16.76
N SER A 386 8.54 12.05 15.82
CA SER A 386 9.92 12.43 16.09
C SER A 386 10.07 13.94 16.24
N SER A 387 11.19 14.38 16.79
CA SER A 387 11.58 15.79 16.88
C SER A 387 12.46 16.26 15.72
N ILE A 388 12.53 15.51 14.61
CA ILE A 388 13.35 15.87 13.45
C ILE A 388 12.79 17.12 12.78
N ASN A 389 13.64 18.14 12.63
CA ASN A 389 13.32 19.35 11.85
C ASN A 389 13.69 19.13 10.39
N TRP A 390 12.71 18.73 9.57
CA TRP A 390 12.94 18.44 8.15
C TRP A 390 13.29 19.70 7.31
N SER A 391 13.00 20.92 7.78
CA SER A 391 13.45 22.13 7.09
C SER A 391 14.97 22.30 7.13
N GLU A 392 15.62 21.81 8.17
CA GLU A 392 17.08 21.84 8.35
C GLU A 392 17.75 20.56 7.86
N GLU A 393 17.14 19.39 8.11
CA GLU A 393 17.74 18.09 7.82
C GLU A 393 17.62 17.69 6.35
N LYS A 394 16.64 18.20 5.61
CA LYS A 394 16.29 17.79 4.25
C LYS A 394 17.50 17.68 3.30
N MET A 395 18.32 18.75 3.24
CA MET A 395 19.44 18.76 2.29
C MET A 395 20.62 17.90 2.77
N ARG A 396 20.88 17.83 4.05
CA ARG A 396 21.89 16.92 4.61
C ARG A 396 21.52 15.46 4.36
N TYR A 397 20.24 15.14 4.51
CA TYR A 397 19.75 13.78 4.28
C TYR A 397 19.78 13.42 2.77
N ARG A 398 19.46 14.38 1.89
CA ARG A 398 19.64 14.25 0.45
C ARG A 398 21.09 13.87 0.08
N GLU A 399 22.07 14.63 0.55
CA GLU A 399 23.49 14.35 0.27
C GLU A 399 23.91 12.96 0.78
N ARG A 400 23.40 12.56 1.96
CA ARG A 400 23.64 11.21 2.49
C ARG A 400 23.09 10.13 1.55
N VAL A 401 21.87 10.28 1.05
CA VAL A 401 21.25 9.34 0.10
C VAL A 401 22.06 9.24 -1.18
N LEU A 402 22.41 10.38 -1.79
CA LEU A 402 23.18 10.41 -3.04
C LEU A 402 24.56 9.78 -2.86
N ARG A 403 25.25 10.08 -1.77
CA ARG A 403 26.57 9.49 -1.46
C ARG A 403 26.50 7.97 -1.34
N ILE A 404 25.53 7.43 -0.58
CA ILE A 404 25.40 5.98 -0.41
C ILE A 404 25.04 5.29 -1.72
N LEU A 405 24.18 5.89 -2.54
CA LEU A 405 23.86 5.36 -3.87
C LEU A 405 25.08 5.36 -4.79
N ALA A 406 25.87 6.44 -4.80
CA ALA A 406 27.09 6.53 -5.60
C ALA A 406 28.14 5.47 -5.19
N GLU A 407 28.26 5.20 -3.87
CA GLU A 407 29.23 4.25 -3.34
C GLU A 407 28.80 2.78 -3.53
N ARG A 408 27.50 2.48 -3.56
CA ARG A 408 26.98 1.10 -3.36
C ARG A 408 26.03 0.63 -4.46
N SER A 409 25.87 1.40 -5.54
CA SER A 409 24.94 1.05 -6.62
C SER A 409 25.53 1.44 -7.99
N PRO A 410 24.89 1.04 -9.11
CA PRO A 410 25.32 1.47 -10.44
C PRO A 410 25.25 2.99 -10.69
N TYR A 411 24.61 3.74 -9.80
CA TYR A 411 24.41 5.19 -9.93
C TYR A 411 25.58 6.01 -9.36
N ASN A 412 26.81 5.66 -9.72
CA ASN A 412 28.05 6.21 -9.14
C ASN A 412 28.27 7.71 -9.40
N ASP A 413 27.66 8.28 -10.42
CA ASP A 413 27.79 9.69 -10.81
C ASP A 413 26.46 10.43 -10.93
N LEU A 414 25.38 9.84 -10.36
CA LEU A 414 24.01 10.36 -10.57
C LEU A 414 23.85 11.84 -10.23
N GLN A 415 24.61 12.37 -9.28
CA GLN A 415 24.53 13.78 -8.87
C GLN A 415 24.87 14.75 -10.00
N GLN A 416 25.76 14.36 -10.90
CA GLN A 416 26.19 15.17 -12.06
C GLN A 416 25.14 15.21 -13.19
N HIS A 417 24.18 14.28 -13.14
CA HIS A 417 23.18 14.04 -14.18
C HIS A 417 21.75 14.43 -13.79
N ILE A 418 21.56 15.01 -12.60
CA ILE A 418 20.23 15.44 -12.14
C ILE A 418 19.80 16.68 -12.92
N CYS A 419 18.70 16.55 -13.68
CA CYS A 419 18.06 17.66 -14.41
C CYS A 419 16.80 18.15 -13.70
N GLU A 420 16.05 17.23 -13.12
CA GLU A 420 14.81 17.50 -12.38
C GLU A 420 14.88 16.83 -11.01
N GLU A 421 14.38 17.51 -9.98
CA GLU A 421 14.36 16.99 -8.62
C GLU A 421 13.13 17.44 -7.85
N LEU A 422 12.47 16.49 -7.19
CA LEU A 422 11.47 16.76 -6.17
C LEU A 422 11.77 15.92 -4.94
N ILE A 423 11.80 16.56 -3.76
CA ILE A 423 11.96 15.86 -2.48
C ILE A 423 10.66 16.03 -1.68
N VAL A 424 10.15 14.90 -1.18
CA VAL A 424 8.99 14.85 -0.27
C VAL A 424 9.43 14.30 1.07
N THR A 425 9.25 15.09 2.12
CA THR A 425 9.61 14.77 3.51
C THR A 425 8.39 14.29 4.30
N PRO A 426 8.57 13.76 5.53
CA PRO A 426 7.45 13.48 6.43
C PRO A 426 6.52 14.67 6.68
N ASP A 427 7.08 15.89 6.71
CA ASP A 427 6.31 17.13 6.82
C ASP A 427 5.42 17.37 5.61
N ASP A 428 5.94 17.12 4.40
CA ASP A 428 5.17 17.24 3.17
C ASP A 428 4.05 16.20 3.12
N TRP A 429 4.32 14.96 3.56
CA TRP A 429 3.29 13.93 3.67
C TRP A 429 2.14 14.37 4.57
N GLU A 430 2.44 14.97 5.74
CA GLU A 430 1.42 15.47 6.65
C GLU A 430 0.69 16.70 6.08
N LYS A 431 1.42 17.73 5.66
CA LYS A 431 0.87 19.05 5.33
C LYS A 431 0.23 19.10 3.95
N LYS A 432 0.90 18.52 2.92
CA LYS A 432 0.46 18.60 1.52
C LYS A 432 -0.48 17.44 1.14
N PHE A 433 -0.14 16.23 1.60
CA PHE A 433 -0.87 15.02 1.21
C PHE A 433 -1.92 14.58 2.24
N GLY A 434 -1.97 15.20 3.42
CA GLY A 434 -2.95 14.88 4.47
C GLY A 434 -2.75 13.49 5.05
N VAL A 435 -1.48 13.08 5.24
CA VAL A 435 -1.12 11.82 5.90
C VAL A 435 -0.85 12.09 7.38
N TYR A 436 -1.64 11.51 8.26
CA TYR A 436 -1.55 11.78 9.69
C TYR A 436 -0.14 11.51 10.24
N LYS A 437 0.47 12.57 10.81
CA LYS A 437 1.84 12.51 11.33
C LYS A 437 2.88 11.98 10.33
N GLY A 438 2.64 12.15 9.04
CA GLY A 438 3.50 11.63 7.99
C GLY A 438 3.64 10.10 7.96
N ALA A 439 2.79 9.35 8.65
CA ALA A 439 2.82 7.88 8.70
C ALA A 439 2.28 7.28 7.40
N THR A 440 3.15 7.15 6.39
CA THR A 440 2.78 6.85 5.00
C THR A 440 2.07 5.52 4.79
N PHE A 441 2.27 4.55 5.69
CA PHE A 441 1.62 3.23 5.66
C PHE A 441 0.47 3.13 6.67
N ASN A 442 0.00 4.27 7.23
CA ASN A 442 -1.10 4.36 8.18
C ASN A 442 -0.79 3.70 9.54
N MET A 443 -1.79 3.20 10.27
CA MET A 443 -1.60 2.49 11.53
C MET A 443 -0.83 1.19 11.35
N GLY A 444 0.09 0.89 12.25
CA GLY A 444 0.86 -0.35 12.28
C GLY A 444 -0.02 -1.61 12.31
N HIS A 445 0.56 -2.72 11.87
CA HIS A 445 -0.11 -4.02 11.74
C HIS A 445 0.30 -4.99 12.86
N ASN A 446 0.41 -4.49 14.10
CA ASN A 446 0.59 -5.35 15.26
C ASN A 446 -0.73 -6.02 15.67
N PHE A 447 -0.68 -7.11 16.43
CA PHE A 447 -1.87 -7.88 16.82
C PHE A 447 -2.94 -7.05 17.55
N ARG A 448 -2.57 -5.95 18.22
CA ARG A 448 -3.50 -5.05 18.92
C ARG A 448 -4.16 -4.02 18.01
N GLN A 449 -3.83 -4.00 16.72
CA GLN A 449 -4.34 -3.06 15.70
C GLN A 449 -4.77 -3.76 14.40
N MET A 450 -5.16 -5.03 14.49
CA MET A 450 -5.65 -5.83 13.37
C MET A 450 -7.05 -6.35 13.66
N LEU A 451 -7.72 -6.86 12.62
CA LEU A 451 -9.07 -7.41 12.68
C LEU A 451 -10.05 -6.41 13.33
N PHE A 452 -10.84 -6.82 14.31
CA PHE A 452 -11.82 -5.96 14.99
C PHE A 452 -11.20 -4.85 15.86
N MET A 453 -9.90 -4.89 16.12
CA MET A 453 -9.19 -3.82 16.83
C MET A 453 -8.71 -2.69 15.90
N ARG A 454 -8.75 -2.90 14.57
CA ARG A 454 -8.55 -1.88 13.56
C ARG A 454 -9.87 -1.15 13.30
N PRO A 455 -9.89 0.11 12.81
CA PRO A 455 -11.13 0.77 12.40
C PRO A 455 -11.93 -0.12 11.45
N HIS A 456 -13.23 -0.27 11.71
CA HIS A 456 -14.07 -1.20 10.97
C HIS A 456 -14.45 -0.63 9.60
N ASN A 457 -14.69 -1.50 8.62
CA ASN A 457 -15.19 -1.08 7.31
C ASN A 457 -16.54 -0.37 7.39
N GLN A 458 -17.44 -0.78 8.29
CA GLN A 458 -18.56 0.06 8.75
C GLN A 458 -18.07 0.81 9.97
N PHE A 459 -17.91 2.13 9.85
CA PHE A 459 -17.29 2.96 10.89
C PHE A 459 -18.10 2.90 12.19
N GLU A 460 -17.47 2.43 13.25
CA GLU A 460 -18.13 2.17 14.53
C GLU A 460 -18.60 3.43 15.27
N GLU A 461 -18.12 4.61 14.84
CA GLU A 461 -18.57 5.89 15.42
C GLU A 461 -19.95 6.32 14.90
N PHE A 462 -20.25 6.03 13.62
CA PHE A 462 -21.46 6.53 12.99
C PHE A 462 -22.09 5.52 12.04
N GLN A 463 -23.41 5.36 12.13
CA GLN A 463 -24.19 4.60 11.17
C GLN A 463 -24.13 5.27 9.79
N HIS A 464 -24.27 4.50 8.71
CA HIS A 464 -24.21 4.98 7.32
C HIS A 464 -22.89 5.69 6.96
N CYS A 465 -21.83 5.38 7.71
CA CYS A 465 -20.47 5.82 7.44
C CYS A 465 -19.59 4.59 7.29
N TYR A 466 -18.83 4.53 6.18
CA TYR A 466 -17.99 3.39 5.83
C TYR A 466 -16.56 3.85 5.58
N LEU A 467 -15.59 2.98 5.84
CA LEU A 467 -14.17 3.26 5.62
C LEU A 467 -13.63 2.34 4.55
N VAL A 468 -12.78 2.88 3.69
CA VAL A 468 -11.96 2.12 2.72
C VAL A 468 -10.51 2.63 2.79
N GLY A 469 -9.58 1.82 2.31
CA GLY A 469 -8.17 2.20 2.28
C GLY A 469 -7.34 1.58 3.41
N GLY A 470 -6.07 2.00 3.51
CA GLY A 470 -5.08 1.39 4.42
C GLY A 470 -5.35 1.58 5.92
N GLY A 471 -6.23 2.50 6.29
CA GLY A 471 -6.56 2.79 7.69
C GLY A 471 -7.58 1.86 8.32
N THR A 472 -8.34 1.11 7.51
CA THR A 472 -9.34 0.14 7.95
C THR A 472 -8.87 -1.30 7.70
N HIS A 473 -9.68 -2.29 8.09
CA HIS A 473 -9.43 -3.70 7.75
C HIS A 473 -9.54 -3.92 6.23
N PRO A 474 -8.67 -4.72 5.59
CA PRO A 474 -7.57 -5.53 6.15
C PRO A 474 -6.30 -4.74 6.52
N GLY A 475 -6.00 -3.59 5.87
CA GLY A 475 -4.82 -2.80 6.17
C GLY A 475 -4.21 -2.11 4.95
N SER A 476 -2.91 -1.75 5.05
CA SER A 476 -2.16 -1.03 4.03
C SER A 476 -1.66 -1.96 2.92
N GLY A 477 -1.49 -1.38 1.71
CA GLY A 477 -1.08 -2.05 0.49
C GLY A 477 -2.22 -2.10 -0.54
N LEU A 478 -1.94 -1.96 -1.83
CA LEU A 478 -2.97 -1.93 -2.88
C LEU A 478 -3.92 -3.15 -2.81
N PRO A 479 -3.43 -4.41 -2.68
CA PRO A 479 -4.30 -5.57 -2.61
C PRO A 479 -5.30 -5.51 -1.45
N THR A 480 -4.84 -5.14 -0.26
CA THR A 480 -5.70 -5.02 0.93
C THR A 480 -6.62 -3.81 0.87
N ILE A 481 -6.22 -2.73 0.18
CA ILE A 481 -7.07 -1.58 -0.10
C ILE A 481 -8.22 -1.97 -1.03
N PHE A 482 -8.00 -2.78 -2.05
CA PHE A 482 -9.05 -3.30 -2.93
C PHE A 482 -10.03 -4.19 -2.15
N GLU A 483 -9.53 -5.06 -1.28
CA GLU A 483 -10.40 -5.87 -0.41
C GLU A 483 -11.21 -4.99 0.57
N SER A 484 -10.63 -3.93 1.12
CA SER A 484 -11.37 -3.00 1.98
C SER A 484 -12.54 -2.34 1.24
N ALA A 485 -12.33 -1.99 -0.05
CA ALA A 485 -13.36 -1.42 -0.91
C ALA A 485 -14.48 -2.44 -1.21
N ARG A 486 -14.10 -3.70 -1.51
CA ARG A 486 -15.05 -4.81 -1.71
C ARG A 486 -15.90 -5.05 -0.47
N ILE A 487 -15.26 -5.14 0.71
CA ILE A 487 -15.98 -5.35 1.99
C ILE A 487 -16.97 -4.21 2.25
N SER A 488 -16.54 -2.96 2.15
CA SER A 488 -17.40 -1.80 2.42
C SER A 488 -18.54 -1.69 1.43
N SER A 489 -18.29 -1.92 0.15
CA SER A 489 -19.32 -1.95 -0.90
C SER A 489 -20.34 -3.07 -0.67
N ASN A 490 -19.88 -4.26 -0.26
CA ASN A 490 -20.74 -5.39 0.05
C ASN A 490 -21.61 -5.13 1.28
N LEU A 491 -21.07 -4.45 2.32
CA LEU A 491 -21.84 -4.04 3.49
C LEU A 491 -22.96 -3.05 3.13
N ILE A 492 -22.70 -2.07 2.27
CA ILE A 492 -23.69 -1.12 1.75
C ILE A 492 -24.76 -1.88 0.96
N CYS A 493 -24.35 -2.74 0.04
CA CYS A 493 -25.28 -3.54 -0.76
C CYS A 493 -26.18 -4.45 0.11
N SER A 494 -25.59 -5.12 1.11
CA SER A 494 -26.33 -5.96 2.06
C SER A 494 -27.40 -5.17 2.82
N GLN A 495 -27.09 -3.94 3.25
CA GLN A 495 -28.02 -3.06 3.96
C GLN A 495 -29.27 -2.75 3.13
N TYR A 496 -29.13 -2.62 1.82
CA TYR A 496 -30.22 -2.28 0.89
C TYR A 496 -30.75 -3.48 0.10
N ARG A 497 -30.25 -4.69 0.38
CA ARG A 497 -30.60 -5.92 -0.36
C ARG A 497 -30.30 -5.81 -1.86
N ILE A 498 -29.19 -5.14 -2.18
CA ILE A 498 -28.65 -5.07 -3.55
C ILE A 498 -27.79 -6.32 -3.77
N PRO A 499 -28.00 -7.10 -4.84
CA PRO A 499 -27.18 -8.27 -5.14
C PRO A 499 -25.70 -7.90 -5.37
N TYR A 500 -24.80 -8.77 -4.90
CA TYR A 500 -23.36 -8.67 -5.16
C TYR A 500 -22.71 -10.06 -5.15
N ASN A 501 -21.56 -10.18 -5.79
CA ASN A 501 -20.78 -11.42 -5.80
C ASN A 501 -20.03 -11.59 -4.47
N ALA A 502 -20.07 -12.80 -3.91
CA ALA A 502 -19.18 -13.16 -2.83
C ALA A 502 -17.72 -13.21 -3.34
N PRO A 503 -16.73 -12.90 -2.49
CA PRO A 503 -15.33 -13.09 -2.86
C PRO A 503 -15.09 -14.54 -3.31
N LYS A 504 -14.32 -14.72 -4.39
CA LYS A 504 -13.95 -16.05 -4.86
C LYS A 504 -13.04 -16.73 -3.84
N PRO A 505 -13.22 -18.04 -3.59
CA PRO A 505 -12.22 -18.81 -2.88
C PRO A 505 -10.91 -18.74 -3.67
N PHE A 506 -9.79 -18.63 -2.96
CA PHE A 506 -8.49 -18.71 -3.61
C PHE A 506 -8.17 -20.18 -3.92
N ASP A 507 -8.37 -20.59 -5.16
CA ASP A 507 -7.97 -21.90 -5.70
C ASP A 507 -6.58 -21.77 -6.31
N ASP A 508 -5.56 -22.06 -5.50
CA ASP A 508 -4.16 -22.07 -5.92
C ASP A 508 -3.80 -23.49 -6.46
N LEU A 509 -4.44 -23.88 -7.55
CA LEU A 509 -4.10 -25.12 -8.26
C LEU A 509 -2.85 -24.98 -9.15
N SER A 510 -2.30 -23.76 -9.30
CA SER A 510 -1.15 -23.49 -10.17
C SER A 510 0.23 -23.60 -9.51
N LEU A 511 0.30 -23.82 -8.20
CA LEU A 511 1.55 -23.82 -7.43
C LEU A 511 1.80 -25.13 -6.66
N GLU A 512 1.35 -26.27 -7.15
CA GLU A 512 1.97 -27.52 -6.74
C GLU A 512 3.34 -27.59 -7.43
N PRO A 513 4.44 -27.67 -6.68
CA PRO A 513 5.74 -27.91 -7.29
C PRO A 513 5.67 -29.25 -8.02
N ALA A 514 5.95 -29.21 -9.33
CA ALA A 514 6.14 -30.39 -10.16
C ALA A 514 7.28 -31.24 -9.62
#